data_79229ce51755e5f00b186a4af8723af8
#
_entry.id   79229ce51755e5f00b186a4af8723af8
#
_cell.length_a   1.000
_cell.length_b   1.000
_cell.length_c   1.000
_cell.angle_alpha   90.00
_cell.angle_beta   90.00
_cell.angle_gamma   90.00
#
_symmetry.space_group_name_H-M   'P 1'
#
loop_
_entity.id
_entity.type
_entity.pdbx_description
1 polymer ?
#
loop_
_entity_poly.entity_id
_entity_poly.type
_entity_poly.pdbx_seq_one_letter_code
_entity_poly.pdbx_strand_id
1 'polypeptide(L)'
;MKKEELSRTLLNQAVSLGLCAQWTEQWGEPDQQGLIDKYLHGIDFCIEKGYPTNTFIKEHFDKDILHRNNIFVDEDVQARNMKHIAVLNGNCKGTLLFDGFSTCDIYVRHDSDVTIDCSKFSKVFINVYDRAKTHILQSGAASVYVYIHGEDCIVETDGDVMQRKSQM
;
A
#
# COMPACT_ATOMS: atom_id res chain seq x y z
N MET A 1 14.13 4.98 -18.98
CA MET A 1 13.10 4.23 -19.76
C MET A 1 12.05 5.22 -20.24
N LYS A 2 11.74 5.16 -21.50
CA LYS A 2 10.71 6.04 -22.06
C LYS A 2 9.31 5.62 -21.60
N LYS A 3 8.35 6.56 -21.64
CA LYS A 3 6.98 6.35 -21.18
C LYS A 3 6.31 5.12 -21.82
N GLU A 4 6.38 5.01 -23.14
CA GLU A 4 5.76 3.89 -23.86
C GLU A 4 6.45 2.56 -23.55
N GLU A 5 7.75 2.59 -23.36
CA GLU A 5 8.54 1.43 -22.99
C GLU A 5 8.22 0.95 -21.57
N LEU A 6 8.08 1.87 -20.63
CA LEU A 6 7.69 1.58 -19.25
C LEU A 6 6.32 0.89 -19.20
N SER A 7 5.34 1.47 -19.89
CA SER A 7 3.98 0.93 -19.96
C SER A 7 3.97 -0.48 -20.58
N ARG A 8 4.67 -0.67 -21.68
CA ARG A 8 4.75 -1.97 -22.38
C ARG A 8 5.43 -3.02 -21.50
N THR A 9 6.51 -2.66 -20.83
CA THR A 9 7.24 -3.58 -19.94
C THR A 9 6.33 -4.06 -18.81
N LEU A 10 5.61 -3.15 -18.17
CA LEU A 10 4.69 -3.48 -17.09
C LEU A 10 3.52 -4.34 -17.58
N LEU A 11 2.96 -4.02 -18.73
CA LEU A 11 1.88 -4.83 -19.30
C LEU A 11 2.35 -6.26 -19.60
N ASN A 12 3.51 -6.41 -20.24
CA ASN A 12 4.05 -7.73 -20.57
C ASN A 12 4.31 -8.56 -19.31
N GLN A 13 4.86 -7.94 -18.26
CA GLN A 13 5.06 -8.62 -16.98
C GLN A 13 3.73 -9.06 -16.36
N ALA A 14 2.74 -8.18 -16.35
CA ALA A 14 1.43 -8.48 -15.79
C ALA A 14 0.72 -9.62 -16.54
N VAL A 15 0.78 -9.61 -17.87
CA VAL A 15 0.21 -10.67 -18.70
C VAL A 15 0.88 -12.01 -18.41
N SER A 16 2.21 -12.02 -18.28
CA SER A 16 2.95 -13.25 -17.96
C SER A 16 2.61 -13.80 -16.59
N LEU A 17 2.13 -12.95 -15.67
CA LEU A 17 1.71 -13.32 -14.32
C LEU A 17 0.22 -13.67 -14.23
N GLY A 18 -0.51 -13.59 -15.33
CA GLY A 18 -1.91 -14.01 -15.40
C GLY A 18 -2.93 -12.89 -15.34
N LEU A 19 -2.55 -11.67 -15.75
CA LEU A 19 -3.52 -10.57 -15.86
C LEU A 19 -4.68 -10.97 -16.78
N CYS A 20 -5.91 -10.71 -16.35
CA CYS A 20 -7.09 -11.12 -17.10
C CYS A 20 -7.23 -10.36 -18.43
N ALA A 21 -7.97 -10.95 -19.37
CA ALA A 21 -8.15 -10.39 -20.71
C ALA A 21 -8.78 -8.98 -20.68
N GLN A 22 -9.76 -8.76 -19.81
CA GLN A 22 -10.43 -7.47 -19.69
C GLN A 22 -9.45 -6.35 -19.30
N TRP A 23 -8.61 -6.59 -18.31
CA TRP A 23 -7.60 -5.62 -17.87
C TRP A 23 -6.54 -5.41 -18.94
N THR A 24 -6.15 -6.47 -19.64
CA THR A 24 -5.20 -6.39 -20.75
C THR A 24 -5.74 -5.51 -21.87
N GLU A 25 -6.99 -5.71 -22.28
CA GLU A 25 -7.64 -4.93 -23.34
C GLU A 25 -7.82 -3.47 -22.95
N GLN A 26 -8.08 -3.19 -21.67
CA GLN A 26 -8.32 -1.85 -21.15
C GLN A 26 -7.04 -1.11 -20.76
N TRP A 27 -5.87 -1.70 -20.99
CA TRP A 27 -4.61 -1.11 -20.55
C TRP A 27 -4.35 0.28 -21.14
N GLY A 28 -4.57 0.46 -22.45
CA GLY A 28 -4.36 1.73 -23.12
C GLY A 28 -2.88 2.14 -23.19
N GLU A 29 -2.65 3.44 -23.17
CA GLU A 29 -1.32 4.04 -23.22
C GLU A 29 -1.11 4.98 -22.00
N PRO A 30 -1.07 4.43 -20.78
CA PRO A 30 -0.99 5.26 -19.57
C PRO A 30 0.38 5.93 -19.43
N ASP A 31 0.36 7.14 -18.85
CA ASP A 31 1.55 7.80 -18.32
C ASP A 31 1.89 7.22 -16.93
N GLN A 32 2.87 7.80 -16.22
CA GLN A 32 3.24 7.31 -14.89
C GLN A 32 2.06 7.36 -13.92
N GLN A 33 1.28 8.44 -13.90
CA GLN A 33 0.11 8.52 -13.04
C GLN A 33 -0.91 7.45 -13.40
N GLY A 34 -1.16 7.22 -14.68
CA GLY A 34 -2.06 6.17 -15.14
C GLY A 34 -1.60 4.77 -14.74
N LEU A 35 -0.30 4.50 -14.77
CA LEU A 35 0.28 3.24 -14.30
C LEU A 35 0.11 3.08 -12.79
N ILE A 36 0.30 4.16 -12.03
CA ILE A 36 0.07 4.17 -10.58
C ILE A 36 -1.40 3.92 -10.27
N ASP A 37 -2.31 4.54 -11.00
CA ASP A 37 -3.75 4.30 -10.84
C ASP A 37 -4.10 2.82 -11.06
N LYS A 38 -3.50 2.19 -12.05
CA LYS A 38 -3.66 0.75 -12.29
C LYS A 38 -3.11 -0.09 -11.14
N TYR A 39 -1.94 0.29 -10.63
CA TYR A 39 -1.31 -0.39 -9.48
C TYR A 39 -2.23 -0.35 -8.26
N LEU A 40 -2.74 0.84 -7.92
CA LEU A 40 -3.62 1.00 -6.75
C LEU A 40 -4.97 0.28 -6.96
N HIS A 41 -5.53 0.35 -8.16
CA HIS A 41 -6.79 -0.31 -8.47
C HIS A 41 -6.68 -1.83 -8.46
N GLY A 42 -5.54 -2.36 -8.88
CA GLY A 42 -5.24 -3.79 -8.92
C GLY A 42 -4.29 -4.23 -7.80
N ILE A 43 -4.31 -3.56 -6.65
CA ILE A 43 -3.33 -3.80 -5.59
C ILE A 43 -3.32 -5.25 -5.10
N ASP A 44 -4.48 -5.90 -5.05
CA ASP A 44 -4.56 -7.30 -4.62
C ASP A 44 -3.79 -8.23 -5.58
N PHE A 45 -3.93 -8.02 -6.88
CA PHE A 45 -3.15 -8.75 -7.88
C PHE A 45 -1.65 -8.49 -7.71
N CYS A 46 -1.28 -7.23 -7.53
CA CYS A 46 0.11 -6.83 -7.37
C CYS A 46 0.75 -7.45 -6.12
N ILE A 47 0.02 -7.48 -5.02
CA ILE A 47 0.50 -8.11 -3.78
C ILE A 47 0.63 -9.62 -3.96
N GLU A 48 -0.38 -10.27 -4.51
CA GLU A 48 -0.38 -11.72 -4.73
C GLU A 48 0.79 -12.15 -5.61
N LYS A 49 1.08 -11.40 -6.67
CA LYS A 49 2.11 -11.74 -7.65
C LYS A 49 3.50 -11.15 -7.34
N GLY A 50 3.62 -10.31 -6.31
CA GLY A 50 4.87 -9.62 -6.02
C GLY A 50 5.31 -8.69 -7.16
N TYR A 51 4.40 -8.00 -7.80
CA TYR A 51 4.57 -7.23 -9.03
C TYR A 51 3.99 -5.82 -8.87
N PRO A 52 4.62 -4.78 -9.37
CA PRO A 52 6.03 -4.73 -9.79
C PRO A 52 6.98 -4.94 -8.61
N THR A 53 8.23 -5.30 -8.87
CA THR A 53 9.22 -5.43 -7.78
C THR A 53 9.55 -4.06 -7.19
N ASN A 54 10.00 -4.05 -5.93
CA ASN A 54 10.42 -2.81 -5.27
C ASN A 54 11.55 -2.13 -6.03
N THR A 55 12.51 -2.89 -6.53
CA THR A 55 13.62 -2.39 -7.35
C THR A 55 13.09 -1.69 -8.60
N PHE A 56 12.15 -2.32 -9.29
CA PHE A 56 11.56 -1.75 -10.51
C PHE A 56 10.86 -0.42 -10.21
N ILE A 57 10.09 -0.36 -9.13
CA ILE A 57 9.38 0.88 -8.75
C ILE A 57 10.38 2.00 -8.47
N LYS A 58 11.42 1.73 -7.69
CA LYS A 58 12.43 2.74 -7.33
C LYS A 58 13.21 3.24 -8.54
N GLU A 59 13.51 2.36 -9.49
CA GLU A 59 14.33 2.72 -10.66
C GLU A 59 13.56 3.47 -11.74
N HIS A 60 12.25 3.23 -11.88
CA HIS A 60 11.50 3.68 -13.06
C HIS A 60 10.37 4.65 -12.77
N PHE A 61 10.00 4.87 -11.52
CA PHE A 61 8.95 5.82 -11.16
C PHE A 61 9.53 7.05 -10.46
N ASP A 62 8.97 8.21 -10.79
CA ASP A 62 9.31 9.47 -10.14
C ASP A 62 8.85 9.43 -8.67
N LYS A 63 9.77 9.71 -7.76
CA LYS A 63 9.52 9.65 -6.32
C LYS A 63 8.44 10.63 -5.88
N ASP A 64 8.39 11.83 -6.47
CA ASP A 64 7.37 12.83 -6.13
C ASP A 64 5.97 12.36 -6.55
N ILE A 65 5.87 11.67 -7.70
CA ILE A 65 4.61 11.10 -8.15
C ILE A 65 4.18 9.97 -7.22
N LEU A 66 5.10 9.10 -6.82
CA LEU A 66 4.82 8.03 -5.85
C LEU A 66 4.30 8.62 -4.53
N HIS A 67 4.97 9.62 -3.99
CA HIS A 67 4.59 10.26 -2.73
C HIS A 67 3.24 10.95 -2.80
N ARG A 68 2.92 11.60 -3.90
CA ARG A 68 1.59 12.21 -4.08
C ARG A 68 0.46 11.17 -4.06
N ASN A 69 0.78 9.94 -4.36
CA ASN A 69 -0.17 8.82 -4.35
C ASN A 69 -0.01 7.93 -3.11
N ASN A 70 0.73 8.39 -2.10
CA ASN A 70 0.97 7.67 -0.85
C ASN A 70 1.60 6.29 -1.06
N ILE A 71 2.52 6.19 -2.01
CA ILE A 71 3.30 4.98 -2.27
C ILE A 71 4.74 5.22 -1.83
N PHE A 72 5.24 4.34 -0.96
CA PHE A 72 6.56 4.44 -0.36
C PHE A 72 7.31 3.12 -0.56
N VAL A 73 8.61 3.19 -0.85
CA VAL A 73 9.44 2.00 -1.06
C VAL A 73 10.79 2.21 -0.37
N ASP A 74 11.11 1.37 0.61
CA ASP A 74 12.39 1.37 1.32
C ASP A 74 12.81 2.74 1.85
N GLU A 75 11.94 3.42 2.58
CA GLU A 75 12.23 4.77 3.07
C GLU A 75 11.57 5.05 4.42
N ASP A 76 12.04 6.10 5.10
CA ASP A 76 11.39 6.61 6.29
C ASP A 76 10.14 7.40 5.90
N VAL A 77 9.05 7.15 6.61
CA VAL A 77 7.74 7.76 6.31
C VAL A 77 7.22 8.50 7.53
N GLN A 78 6.95 9.80 7.33
CA GLN A 78 6.24 10.62 8.30
C GLN A 78 5.07 11.26 7.55
N ALA A 79 3.87 10.77 7.79
CA ALA A 79 2.70 11.21 7.05
C ALA A 79 1.54 11.52 7.98
N ARG A 80 0.67 12.43 7.57
CA ARG A 80 -0.47 12.86 8.34
C ARG A 80 -1.71 12.96 7.46
N ASN A 81 -2.78 12.34 7.95
CA ASN A 81 -4.11 12.40 7.33
C ASN A 81 -4.13 12.04 5.84
N MET A 82 -3.39 11.00 5.48
CA MET A 82 -3.45 10.43 4.14
C MET A 82 -4.88 9.96 3.83
N LYS A 83 -5.27 10.02 2.57
CA LYS A 83 -6.62 9.67 2.13
C LYS A 83 -6.56 8.58 1.06
N HIS A 84 -7.63 7.81 0.98
CA HIS A 84 -7.88 6.76 0.01
C HIS A 84 -7.01 5.54 0.25
N ILE A 85 -5.81 5.45 -0.35
CA ILE A 85 -4.93 4.29 -0.26
C ILE A 85 -3.51 4.76 0.06
N ALA A 86 -2.83 4.02 0.94
CA ALA A 86 -1.40 4.18 1.19
C ALA A 86 -0.73 2.81 1.13
N VAL A 87 0.41 2.71 0.46
CA VAL A 87 1.14 1.45 0.29
C VAL A 87 2.59 1.64 0.73
N LEU A 88 3.01 0.82 1.69
CA LEU A 88 4.38 0.81 2.19
C LEU A 88 5.04 -0.50 1.78
N ASN A 89 5.99 -0.40 0.85
CA ASN A 89 6.70 -1.53 0.27
C ASN A 89 8.12 -1.63 0.79
N GLY A 90 8.61 -2.83 0.91
CA GLY A 90 10.01 -3.07 1.28
C GLY A 90 10.25 -2.84 2.77
N ASN A 91 11.21 -1.98 3.07
CA ASN A 91 11.63 -1.69 4.45
C ASN A 91 11.34 -0.23 4.80
N CYS A 92 10.05 0.10 4.90
CA CYS A 92 9.61 1.42 5.34
C CYS A 92 9.56 1.47 6.86
N LYS A 93 9.96 2.62 7.44
CA LYS A 93 9.89 2.87 8.89
C LYS A 93 9.33 4.26 9.13
N GLY A 94 8.58 4.41 10.21
CA GLY A 94 8.10 5.72 10.59
C GLY A 94 6.76 5.73 11.29
N THR A 95 6.07 6.86 11.18
CA THR A 95 4.79 7.10 11.86
C THR A 95 3.77 7.66 10.87
N LEU A 96 2.59 7.08 10.89
CA LEU A 96 1.42 7.54 10.13
C LEU A 96 0.41 8.08 11.13
N LEU A 97 0.07 9.36 11.03
CA LEU A 97 -0.86 10.04 11.94
C LEU A 97 -2.18 10.31 11.25
N PHE A 98 -3.27 9.94 11.91
CA PHE A 98 -4.64 10.21 11.46
C PHE A 98 -5.39 10.87 12.62
N ASP A 99 -5.51 12.20 12.58
CA ASP A 99 -6.11 12.99 13.67
C ASP A 99 -7.22 13.94 13.20
N GLY A 100 -7.93 13.55 12.15
CA GLY A 100 -9.01 14.32 11.57
C GLY A 100 -10.19 13.45 11.13
N PHE A 101 -10.62 13.64 9.89
CA PHE A 101 -11.75 12.92 9.30
C PHE A 101 -11.34 12.00 8.14
N SER A 102 -10.05 11.74 7.98
CA SER A 102 -9.55 10.94 6.88
C SER A 102 -10.07 9.51 6.92
N THR A 103 -10.38 8.97 5.74
CA THR A 103 -10.59 7.54 5.53
C THR A 103 -9.45 7.03 4.65
N CYS A 104 -8.76 5.99 5.09
CA CYS A 104 -7.59 5.47 4.37
C CYS A 104 -7.48 3.95 4.51
N ASP A 105 -7.20 3.28 3.39
CA ASP A 105 -6.80 1.88 3.35
C ASP A 105 -5.28 1.83 3.28
N ILE A 106 -4.64 1.19 4.25
CA ILE A 106 -3.19 1.11 4.35
C ILE A 106 -2.75 -0.33 4.10
N TYR A 107 -1.73 -0.49 3.26
CA TYR A 107 -1.08 -1.77 2.97
C TYR A 107 0.35 -1.71 3.47
N VAL A 108 0.66 -2.47 4.53
CA VAL A 108 2.00 -2.54 5.11
C VAL A 108 2.60 -3.88 4.73
N ARG A 109 3.66 -3.85 3.92
CA ARG A 109 4.20 -5.03 3.25
C ARG A 109 5.66 -5.28 3.60
N HIS A 110 6.11 -6.48 3.28
CA HIS A 110 7.50 -6.92 3.37
C HIS A 110 8.05 -6.78 4.80
N ASP A 111 9.12 -6.00 5.00
CA ASP A 111 9.78 -5.84 6.28
C ASP A 111 9.51 -4.47 6.93
N SER A 112 8.46 -3.80 6.52
CA SER A 112 8.12 -2.47 7.03
C SER A 112 7.75 -2.52 8.52
N ASP A 113 8.12 -1.46 9.25
CA ASP A 113 7.92 -1.35 10.70
C ASP A 113 7.42 0.07 11.01
N VAL A 114 6.12 0.21 11.25
CA VAL A 114 5.47 1.51 11.36
C VAL A 114 4.54 1.59 12.56
N THR A 115 4.44 2.81 13.11
CA THR A 115 3.42 3.18 14.10
C THR A 115 2.30 3.90 13.37
N ILE A 116 1.06 3.51 13.63
CA ILE A 116 -0.14 4.12 13.04
C ILE A 116 -1.00 4.65 14.18
N ASP A 117 -1.06 5.97 14.30
CA ASP A 117 -1.74 6.67 15.40
C ASP A 117 -3.04 7.28 14.87
N CYS A 118 -4.17 6.76 15.36
CA CYS A 118 -5.49 7.13 14.88
C CYS A 118 -6.32 7.74 16.01
N SER A 119 -6.83 8.94 15.78
CA SER A 119 -7.63 9.66 16.77
C SER A 119 -8.76 10.44 16.09
N LYS A 120 -9.56 11.14 16.92
CA LYS A 120 -10.70 11.95 16.50
C LYS A 120 -11.73 11.12 15.72
N PHE A 121 -12.00 11.45 14.47
CA PHE A 121 -13.02 10.80 13.65
C PHE A 121 -12.45 10.08 12.45
N SER A 122 -11.17 9.76 12.49
CA SER A 122 -10.52 9.02 11.40
C SER A 122 -11.08 7.60 11.29
N LYS A 123 -11.06 7.07 10.07
CA LYS A 123 -11.46 5.70 9.77
C LYS A 123 -10.35 5.03 8.95
N VAL A 124 -9.68 4.06 9.56
CA VAL A 124 -8.46 3.50 8.99
C VAL A 124 -8.56 1.98 8.92
N PHE A 125 -8.32 1.45 7.72
CA PHE A 125 -8.24 0.02 7.45
C PHE A 125 -6.78 -0.33 7.20
N ILE A 126 -6.22 -1.23 8.00
CA ILE A 126 -4.80 -1.58 7.95
C ILE A 126 -4.66 -3.02 7.52
N ASN A 127 -3.96 -3.26 6.41
CA ASN A 127 -3.67 -4.60 5.90
C ASN A 127 -2.18 -4.87 6.09
N VAL A 128 -1.86 -5.94 6.81
CA VAL A 128 -0.48 -6.27 7.17
C VAL A 128 -0.08 -7.59 6.51
N TYR A 129 1.05 -7.59 5.82
CA TYR A 129 1.54 -8.71 5.02
C TYR A 129 2.96 -9.10 5.42
N ASP A 130 3.35 -10.29 5.05
CA ASP A 130 4.73 -10.80 5.14
C ASP A 130 5.26 -10.76 6.58
N ARG A 131 6.38 -10.07 6.82
CA ARG A 131 7.01 -9.90 8.14
C ARG A 131 6.83 -8.48 8.68
N ALA A 132 5.86 -7.74 8.14
CA ALA A 132 5.65 -6.36 8.56
C ALA A 132 5.24 -6.26 10.02
N LYS A 133 5.69 -5.18 10.65
CA LYS A 133 5.41 -4.83 12.04
C LYS A 133 4.56 -3.57 12.08
N THR A 134 3.47 -3.61 12.85
CA THR A 134 2.67 -2.42 13.08
C THR A 134 2.37 -2.24 14.55
N HIS A 135 2.53 -1.01 15.03
CA HIS A 135 2.04 -0.59 16.34
C HIS A 135 0.89 0.38 16.10
N ILE A 136 -0.32 -0.03 16.47
CA ILE A 136 -1.55 0.70 16.14
C ILE A 136 -2.11 1.30 17.42
N LEU A 137 -2.26 2.64 17.42
CA LEU A 137 -2.81 3.40 18.53
C LEU A 137 -4.17 3.95 18.12
N GLN A 138 -5.19 3.65 18.91
CA GLN A 138 -6.53 4.17 18.69
C GLN A 138 -6.96 4.98 19.90
N SER A 139 -7.53 6.17 19.67
CA SER A 139 -8.13 6.99 20.71
C SER A 139 -9.33 7.77 20.15
N GLY A 140 -10.11 8.40 21.04
CA GLY A 140 -11.26 9.18 20.65
C GLY A 140 -12.30 8.35 19.91
N ALA A 141 -12.90 8.92 18.87
CA ALA A 141 -13.93 8.27 18.06
C ALA A 141 -13.37 7.62 16.78
N ALA A 142 -12.05 7.39 16.70
CA ALA A 142 -11.44 6.76 15.55
C ALA A 142 -11.92 5.31 15.39
N SER A 143 -12.27 4.93 14.16
CA SER A 143 -12.64 3.56 13.79
C SER A 143 -11.42 2.91 13.12
N VAL A 144 -10.87 1.88 13.74
CA VAL A 144 -9.62 1.26 13.28
C VAL A 144 -9.81 -0.24 13.14
N TYR A 145 -9.47 -0.73 11.94
CA TYR A 145 -9.58 -2.15 11.60
C TYR A 145 -8.24 -2.64 11.09
N VAL A 146 -7.77 -3.79 11.59
CA VAL A 146 -6.55 -4.42 11.08
C VAL A 146 -6.86 -5.82 10.56
N TYR A 147 -6.38 -6.10 9.36
CA TYR A 147 -6.46 -7.40 8.69
C TYR A 147 -5.06 -7.97 8.58
N ILE A 148 -4.83 -9.10 9.21
CA ILE A 148 -3.53 -9.77 9.26
C ILE A 148 -3.53 -10.87 8.19
N HIS A 149 -2.69 -10.72 7.17
CA HIS A 149 -2.65 -11.62 6.01
C HIS A 149 -1.45 -12.59 6.01
N GLY A 150 -0.63 -12.60 7.05
CA GLY A 150 0.52 -13.49 7.14
C GLY A 150 0.75 -13.97 8.55
N GLU A 151 1.39 -15.14 8.70
CA GLU A 151 1.69 -15.72 10.01
C GLU A 151 2.85 -15.01 10.73
N ASP A 152 3.73 -14.36 9.95
CA ASP A 152 4.93 -13.71 10.47
C ASP A 152 4.74 -12.22 10.76
N CYS A 153 3.54 -11.69 10.55
CA CYS A 153 3.20 -10.31 10.88
C CYS A 153 3.18 -10.11 12.40
N ILE A 154 3.69 -8.96 12.83
CA ILE A 154 3.62 -8.57 14.25
C ILE A 154 2.72 -7.35 14.35
N VAL A 155 1.62 -7.48 15.10
CA VAL A 155 0.64 -6.41 15.29
C VAL A 155 0.45 -6.18 16.78
N GLU A 156 0.80 -4.98 17.23
CA GLU A 156 0.59 -4.52 18.60
C GLU A 156 -0.46 -3.41 18.56
N THR A 157 -1.42 -3.44 19.48
CA THR A 157 -2.53 -2.49 19.48
C THR A 157 -2.74 -1.89 20.86
N ASP A 158 -3.06 -0.59 20.90
CA ASP A 158 -3.54 0.13 22.07
C ASP A 158 -4.85 0.83 21.69
N GLY A 159 -5.85 0.69 22.55
CA GLY A 159 -7.18 1.23 22.30
C GLY A 159 -8.11 0.21 21.64
N ASP A 160 -9.19 0.69 21.06
CA ASP A 160 -10.23 -0.14 20.46
C ASP A 160 -9.92 -0.38 18.98
N VAL A 161 -9.26 -1.49 18.68
CA VAL A 161 -8.88 -1.89 17.33
C VAL A 161 -9.50 -3.24 17.01
N MET A 162 -10.29 -3.31 15.94
CA MET A 162 -10.85 -4.57 15.46
C MET A 162 -9.80 -5.33 14.65
N GLN A 163 -9.52 -6.56 15.07
CA GLN A 163 -8.53 -7.42 14.42
C GLN A 163 -9.19 -8.60 13.74
N ARG A 164 -8.73 -8.90 12.52
CA ARG A 164 -9.11 -10.10 11.79
C ARG A 164 -7.89 -10.73 11.14
N LYS A 165 -7.83 -12.05 11.16
CA LYS A 165 -6.84 -12.81 10.40
C LYS A 165 -7.50 -13.33 9.15
N SER A 166 -6.84 -13.18 7.99
CA SER A 166 -7.33 -13.79 6.77
C SER A 166 -7.19 -15.30 6.89
N GLN A 167 -8.21 -16.03 6.45
CA GLN A 167 -8.13 -17.47 6.33
C GLN A 167 -7.24 -17.81 5.13
N MET A 168 -6.19 -18.56 5.38
CA MET A 168 -5.35 -19.12 4.31
C MET A 168 -5.88 -20.48 3.90
#